data_70eeab4bab33c96146188a577275d412
#
_entry.id   70eeab4bab33c96146188a577275d412
#
_cell.length_a   1.000
_cell.length_b   1.000
_cell.length_c   1.000
_cell.angle_alpha   90.00
_cell.angle_beta   90.00
_cell.angle_gamma   90.00
#
_symmetry.space_group_name_H-M   'P 1'
#
loop_
_entity.id
_entity.type
_entity.pdbx_description
1 polymer ?
#
loop_
_entity_poly.entity_id
_entity_poly.type
_entity_poly.pdbx_seq_one_letter_code
_entity_poly.pdbx_strand_id
1 'polypeptide(L)'
;GLDLFDRVPDHSTVSQLRRRKPSFRKVFRRLFEEVVRQCIEKGLVSGRVVGTDSTHVKANASRASEELVEITEAPGVYWERLDDYEEEGLEELERRTGKRRKKRTKQLKRDNRRSHKRVSRTDPEAGHMKRPGKPEGPHYLAHQAVDSDFGIIVGQTVTAGDVNDSVPFLGLIEHIHENVVPIQTATADAAYDFPLAHRALGELGIDFFVRPQKTAARANTQFTRDDFRYDEGRDIYL
;
A
#
# COMPACT_ATOMS: atom_id res chain seq x y z
N GLY A 1 36.39 -18.66 4.73
CA GLY A 1 35.30 -19.35 5.44
C GLY A 1 35.62 -19.48 6.94
N LEU A 2 34.64 -19.75 7.77
CA LEU A 2 34.84 -20.03 9.20
C LEU A 2 35.40 -21.45 9.34
N ASP A 3 36.38 -21.62 10.23
CA ASP A 3 36.91 -22.91 10.62
C ASP A 3 36.05 -23.53 11.75
N LEU A 4 36.20 -24.86 11.97
CA LEU A 4 35.41 -25.61 12.95
C LEU A 4 35.58 -25.09 14.39
N PHE A 5 36.68 -24.43 14.69
CA PHE A 5 37.02 -23.84 15.97
C PHE A 5 36.80 -22.34 16.07
N ASP A 6 36.34 -21.70 15.01
CA ASP A 6 36.03 -20.27 15.03
C ASP A 6 34.81 -19.99 15.88
N ARG A 7 34.85 -18.89 16.64
CA ARG A 7 33.68 -18.43 17.38
C ARG A 7 32.62 -17.98 16.43
N VAL A 8 31.53 -18.73 16.35
CA VAL A 8 30.34 -18.35 15.58
C VAL A 8 29.56 -17.26 16.35
N PRO A 9 29.08 -16.22 15.67
CA PRO A 9 28.22 -15.24 16.30
C PRO A 9 26.97 -15.91 16.91
N ASP A 10 26.62 -15.54 18.14
CA ASP A 10 25.37 -15.95 18.77
C ASP A 10 24.14 -15.51 17.97
N HIS A 11 23.03 -16.26 18.07
CA HIS A 11 21.78 -15.94 17.37
C HIS A 11 21.27 -14.51 17.66
N SER A 12 21.59 -13.96 18.82
CA SER A 12 21.23 -12.60 19.20
C SER A 12 22.15 -11.51 18.59
N THR A 13 23.33 -11.89 18.08
CA THR A 13 24.36 -10.94 17.59
C THR A 13 23.81 -10.06 16.48
N VAL A 14 23.11 -10.65 15.51
CA VAL A 14 22.51 -9.91 14.36
C VAL A 14 21.45 -8.94 14.87
N SER A 15 20.60 -9.38 15.80
CA SER A 15 19.57 -8.53 16.41
C SER A 15 20.17 -7.35 17.18
N GLN A 16 21.22 -7.62 17.98
CA GLN A 16 21.92 -6.57 18.74
C GLN A 16 22.63 -5.57 17.81
N LEU A 17 23.29 -6.07 16.77
CA LEU A 17 23.97 -5.23 15.77
C LEU A 17 22.99 -4.30 15.05
N ARG A 18 21.85 -4.83 14.65
CA ARG A 18 20.76 -4.09 14.04
C ARG A 18 20.21 -2.98 14.94
N ARG A 19 20.09 -3.22 16.24
CA ARG A 19 19.63 -2.23 17.23
C ARG A 19 20.68 -1.14 17.52
N ARG A 20 21.96 -1.51 17.60
CA ARG A 20 23.06 -0.61 18.03
C ARG A 20 23.62 0.24 16.88
N LYS A 21 23.51 -0.19 15.63
CA LYS A 21 24.09 0.49 14.48
C LYS A 21 23.02 0.78 13.41
N PRO A 22 22.50 2.01 13.35
CA PRO A 22 21.52 2.42 12.33
C PRO A 22 21.99 2.19 10.88
N SER A 23 23.30 2.28 10.64
CA SER A 23 23.92 1.97 9.32
C SER A 23 23.67 0.53 8.87
N PHE A 24 23.39 -0.38 9.79
CA PHE A 24 23.09 -1.78 9.47
C PHE A 24 21.75 -1.95 8.74
N ARG A 25 20.82 -1.00 8.87
CA ARG A 25 19.57 -1.00 8.09
C ARG A 25 19.87 -0.99 6.58
N LYS A 26 20.87 -0.20 6.16
CA LYS A 26 21.31 -0.16 4.74
C LYS A 26 21.93 -1.48 4.30
N VAL A 27 22.65 -2.17 5.18
CA VAL A 27 23.27 -3.47 4.88
C VAL A 27 22.18 -4.53 4.65
N PHE A 28 21.15 -4.59 5.50
CA PHE A 28 20.02 -5.52 5.31
C PHE A 28 19.26 -5.28 4.02
N ARG A 29 19.06 -4.01 3.66
CA ARG A 29 18.42 -3.66 2.38
C ARG A 29 19.25 -4.17 1.20
N ARG A 30 20.54 -3.89 1.20
CA ARG A 30 21.45 -4.40 0.15
C ARG A 30 21.51 -5.92 0.09
N LEU A 31 21.47 -6.59 1.24
CA LEU A 31 21.44 -8.04 1.29
C LEU A 31 20.14 -8.59 0.67
N PHE A 32 19.01 -7.98 0.97
CA PHE A 32 17.72 -8.33 0.36
C PHE A 32 17.75 -8.14 -1.15
N GLU A 33 18.20 -6.97 -1.63
CA GLU A 33 18.33 -6.65 -3.04
C GLU A 33 19.26 -7.65 -3.75
N GLU A 34 20.38 -8.02 -3.12
CA GLU A 34 21.34 -9.01 -3.65
C GLU A 34 20.73 -10.42 -3.74
N VAL A 35 19.98 -10.86 -2.74
CA VAL A 35 19.29 -12.16 -2.76
C VAL A 35 18.25 -12.18 -3.89
N VAL A 36 17.46 -11.13 -4.05
CA VAL A 36 16.47 -11.02 -5.13
C VAL A 36 17.15 -11.05 -6.49
N ARG A 37 18.27 -10.32 -6.66
CA ARG A 37 19.08 -10.34 -7.89
C ARG A 37 19.54 -11.75 -8.25
N GLN A 38 20.05 -12.51 -7.27
CA GLN A 38 20.46 -13.90 -7.47
C GLN A 38 19.29 -14.81 -7.85
N CYS A 39 18.10 -14.57 -7.28
CA CYS A 39 16.89 -15.29 -7.66
C CYS A 39 16.50 -15.02 -9.12
N ILE A 40 16.59 -13.75 -9.55
CA ILE A 40 16.34 -13.36 -10.95
C ILE A 40 17.33 -14.07 -11.90
N GLU A 41 18.62 -14.03 -11.58
CA GLU A 41 19.67 -14.68 -12.40
C GLU A 41 19.47 -16.20 -12.53
N LYS A 42 18.88 -16.82 -11.53
CA LYS A 42 18.56 -18.26 -11.53
C LYS A 42 17.19 -18.58 -12.15
N GLY A 43 16.46 -17.59 -12.68
CA GLY A 43 15.14 -17.79 -13.26
C GLY A 43 14.04 -18.11 -12.25
N LEU A 44 14.25 -17.75 -10.96
CA LEU A 44 13.26 -17.97 -9.90
C LEU A 44 12.29 -16.78 -9.73
N VAL A 45 12.50 -15.72 -10.49
CA VAL A 45 11.63 -14.52 -10.53
C VAL A 45 11.43 -14.17 -12.00
N SER A 46 10.18 -14.08 -12.42
CA SER A 46 9.81 -13.80 -13.81
C SER A 46 9.15 -12.46 -14.03
N GLY A 47 8.51 -11.89 -13.00
CA GLY A 47 7.66 -10.72 -13.10
C GLY A 47 6.33 -10.99 -13.81
N ARG A 48 6.02 -12.24 -14.15
CA ARG A 48 4.79 -12.59 -14.87
C ARG A 48 3.54 -12.28 -14.07
N VAL A 49 3.50 -12.68 -12.80
CA VAL A 49 2.42 -12.34 -11.87
C VAL A 49 3.00 -11.97 -10.51
N VAL A 50 2.77 -10.75 -10.07
CA VAL A 50 3.21 -10.26 -8.76
C VAL A 50 1.98 -9.98 -7.90
N GLY A 51 1.88 -10.71 -6.79
CA GLY A 51 0.82 -10.52 -5.79
C GLY A 51 1.26 -9.58 -4.67
N THR A 52 0.38 -8.69 -4.23
CA THR A 52 0.65 -7.77 -3.13
C THR A 52 -0.35 -7.95 -2.01
N ASP A 53 0.15 -8.01 -0.78
CA ASP A 53 -0.66 -8.07 0.44
C ASP A 53 0.08 -7.39 1.61
N SER A 54 -0.66 -7.09 2.68
CA SER A 54 -0.11 -6.51 3.90
C SER A 54 -0.27 -7.42 5.10
N THR A 55 0.79 -7.51 5.90
CA THR A 55 0.80 -8.25 7.15
C THR A 55 0.92 -7.31 8.34
N HIS A 56 0.07 -7.54 9.37
CA HIS A 56 0.10 -6.77 10.60
C HIS A 56 1.23 -7.22 11.50
N VAL A 57 2.09 -6.28 11.88
CA VAL A 57 3.19 -6.51 12.82
C VAL A 57 2.91 -5.72 14.09
N LYS A 58 2.72 -6.41 15.21
CA LYS A 58 2.51 -5.75 16.49
C LYS A 58 3.76 -4.98 16.90
N ALA A 59 3.60 -3.70 17.23
CA ALA A 59 4.67 -2.89 17.77
C ALA A 59 5.04 -3.35 19.19
N ASN A 60 6.30 -3.16 19.58
CA ASN A 60 6.75 -3.41 20.95
C ASN A 60 6.33 -2.25 21.87
N ALA A 61 5.03 -1.97 21.86
CA ALA A 61 4.41 -0.90 22.61
C ALA A 61 3.09 -1.35 23.23
N SER A 62 2.77 -0.84 24.40
CA SER A 62 1.52 -1.10 25.09
C SER A 62 0.45 -0.09 24.64
N ARG A 63 -0.80 -0.57 24.52
CA ARG A 63 -1.96 0.31 24.33
C ARG A 63 -2.10 1.35 25.47
N ALA A 64 -1.67 1.01 26.68
CA ALA A 64 -1.66 1.92 27.82
C ALA A 64 -0.64 3.07 27.68
N SER A 65 0.32 2.96 26.75
CA SER A 65 1.29 4.02 26.45
C SER A 65 0.77 5.03 25.40
N GLU A 66 -0.42 4.82 24.85
CA GLU A 66 -0.99 5.71 23.84
C GLU A 66 -1.61 6.94 24.46
N GLU A 67 -1.41 8.07 23.81
CA GLU A 67 -2.03 9.35 24.11
C GLU A 67 -2.65 9.96 22.85
N LEU A 68 -3.62 10.85 23.05
CA LEU A 68 -4.25 11.58 21.95
C LEU A 68 -3.40 12.80 21.62
N VAL A 69 -2.94 12.86 20.38
CA VAL A 69 -2.15 13.98 19.86
C VAL A 69 -2.96 14.68 18.78
N GLU A 70 -2.99 16.02 18.82
CA GLU A 70 -3.65 16.80 17.79
C GLU A 70 -2.93 16.65 16.44
N ILE A 71 -3.71 16.48 15.37
CA ILE A 71 -3.18 16.40 14.00
C ILE A 71 -3.02 17.83 13.50
N THR A 72 -1.79 18.34 13.53
CA THR A 72 -1.44 19.69 13.05
C THR A 72 -1.17 19.72 11.53
N GLU A 73 -0.84 18.57 10.94
CA GLU A 73 -0.56 18.44 9.51
C GLU A 73 -1.70 17.71 8.78
N ALA A 74 -2.10 18.25 7.64
CA ALA A 74 -3.03 17.57 6.75
C ALA A 74 -2.42 16.24 6.28
N PRO A 75 -3.20 15.17 6.08
CA PRO A 75 -2.72 13.93 5.48
C PRO A 75 -2.02 14.28 4.16
N GLY A 76 -0.75 13.89 4.07
CA GLY A 76 0.17 14.40 3.08
C GLY A 76 -0.18 14.14 1.62
N VAL A 77 0.78 14.39 0.79
CA VAL A 77 0.87 14.34 -0.69
C VAL A 77 -0.08 13.34 -1.40
N TYR A 78 -0.41 12.21 -0.77
CA TYR A 78 -1.33 11.21 -1.32
C TYR A 78 -2.76 11.73 -1.52
N TRP A 79 -3.31 12.45 -0.53
CA TRP A 79 -4.66 13.01 -0.65
C TRP A 79 -4.71 14.17 -1.64
N GLU A 80 -3.61 14.94 -1.75
CA GLU A 80 -3.48 15.96 -2.77
C GLU A 80 -3.42 15.34 -4.17
N ARG A 81 -2.63 14.29 -4.35
CA ARG A 81 -2.60 13.54 -5.62
C ARG A 81 -3.95 12.95 -5.99
N LEU A 82 -4.68 12.35 -5.04
CA LEU A 82 -6.04 11.83 -5.30
C LEU A 82 -7.02 12.95 -5.67
N ASP A 83 -6.96 14.09 -4.96
CA ASP A 83 -7.82 15.24 -5.27
C ASP A 83 -7.49 15.80 -6.67
N ASP A 84 -6.22 15.86 -7.05
CA ASP A 84 -5.78 16.33 -8.37
C ASP A 84 -6.22 15.37 -9.49
N TYR A 85 -6.06 14.05 -9.31
CA TYR A 85 -6.55 13.04 -10.25
C TYR A 85 -8.08 13.03 -10.40
N GLU A 86 -8.81 13.21 -9.28
CA GLU A 86 -10.27 13.35 -9.34
C GLU A 86 -10.67 14.63 -10.10
N GLU A 87 -9.96 15.75 -9.93
CA GLU A 87 -10.21 16.99 -10.65
C GLU A 87 -9.90 16.85 -12.14
N GLU A 88 -8.76 16.27 -12.53
CA GLU A 88 -8.39 16.01 -13.93
C GLU A 88 -9.39 15.07 -14.63
N GLY A 89 -9.79 13.99 -13.98
CA GLY A 89 -10.80 13.05 -14.49
C GLY A 89 -12.18 13.72 -14.68
N LEU A 90 -12.55 14.62 -13.77
CA LEU A 90 -13.79 15.38 -13.87
C LEU A 90 -13.75 16.43 -14.98
N GLU A 91 -12.62 17.11 -15.18
CA GLU A 91 -12.43 18.08 -16.26
C GLU A 91 -12.45 17.40 -17.65
N GLU A 92 -11.87 16.20 -17.74
CA GLU A 92 -11.94 15.40 -18.96
C GLU A 92 -13.38 14.97 -19.26
N LEU A 93 -14.13 14.54 -18.24
CA LEU A 93 -15.53 14.17 -18.39
C LEU A 93 -16.41 15.38 -18.77
N GLU A 94 -16.16 16.57 -18.22
CA GLU A 94 -16.84 17.81 -18.58
C GLU A 94 -16.54 18.21 -20.04
N ARG A 95 -15.28 18.05 -20.49
CA ARG A 95 -14.90 18.27 -21.90
C ARG A 95 -15.63 17.33 -22.86
N ARG A 96 -15.76 16.05 -22.49
CA ARG A 96 -16.44 15.03 -23.33
C ARG A 96 -17.95 15.17 -23.34
N THR A 97 -18.56 15.56 -22.23
CA THR A 97 -20.03 15.57 -22.08
C THR A 97 -20.67 16.95 -22.22
N GLY A 98 -19.88 18.03 -22.19
CA GLY A 98 -20.37 19.42 -22.21
C GLY A 98 -21.21 19.83 -21.00
N LYS A 99 -21.36 18.96 -19.99
CA LYS A 99 -22.16 19.22 -18.80
C LYS A 99 -21.29 19.69 -17.64
N ARG A 100 -21.41 20.98 -17.31
CA ARG A 100 -20.75 21.56 -16.13
C ARG A 100 -21.37 21.01 -14.84
N ARG A 101 -20.59 20.29 -14.04
CA ARG A 101 -21.03 19.83 -12.70
C ARG A 101 -20.82 20.93 -11.66
N LYS A 102 -21.73 21.02 -10.68
CA LYS A 102 -21.53 21.87 -9.50
C LYS A 102 -20.27 21.37 -8.76
N LYS A 103 -19.24 22.20 -8.66
CA LYS A 103 -18.07 21.92 -7.83
C LYS A 103 -18.54 21.61 -6.40
N ARG A 104 -18.32 20.40 -5.94
CA ARG A 104 -18.50 20.04 -4.53
C ARG A 104 -17.47 20.82 -3.74
N THR A 105 -17.91 21.77 -2.93
CA THR A 105 -17.02 22.62 -2.14
C THR A 105 -16.11 21.75 -1.29
N LYS A 106 -14.77 21.88 -1.48
CA LYS A 106 -13.72 21.20 -0.67
C LYS A 106 -13.94 21.32 0.86
N GLN A 107 -14.73 22.25 1.31
CA GLN A 107 -15.04 22.52 2.71
C GLN A 107 -15.78 21.39 3.42
N LEU A 108 -16.72 20.68 2.76
CA LEU A 108 -17.49 19.59 3.37
C LEU A 108 -16.65 18.33 3.67
N LYS A 109 -15.53 18.13 2.98
CA LYS A 109 -14.61 17.01 3.26
C LYS A 109 -13.64 17.32 4.42
N ARG A 110 -13.39 18.59 4.74
CA ARG A 110 -12.48 19.00 5.83
C ARG A 110 -13.07 18.82 7.22
N ASP A 111 -14.35 19.00 7.39
CA ASP A 111 -15.02 19.01 8.71
C ASP A 111 -15.16 17.62 9.37
N ASN A 112 -14.98 16.53 8.60
CA ASN A 112 -15.01 15.15 9.12
C ASN A 112 -13.63 14.55 9.40
N ARG A 113 -12.56 15.33 9.37
CA ARG A 113 -11.21 14.85 9.70
C ARG A 113 -11.09 14.72 11.22
N ARG A 114 -10.63 13.57 11.67
CA ARG A 114 -10.26 13.39 13.07
C ARG A 114 -9.16 14.40 13.41
N SER A 115 -9.44 15.32 14.30
CA SER A 115 -8.48 16.32 14.76
C SER A 115 -7.35 15.71 15.64
N HIS A 116 -7.51 14.47 16.07
CA HIS A 116 -6.57 13.79 16.96
C HIS A 116 -6.29 12.38 16.49
N LYS A 117 -5.05 11.94 16.66
CA LYS A 117 -4.62 10.54 16.48
C LYS A 117 -4.05 9.97 17.78
N ARG A 118 -4.11 8.65 17.95
CA ARG A 118 -3.46 7.95 19.04
C ARG A 118 -2.01 7.68 18.67
N VAL A 119 -1.09 8.08 19.52
CA VAL A 119 0.35 7.91 19.35
C VAL A 119 0.90 7.24 20.58
N SER A 120 1.72 6.20 20.43
CA SER A 120 2.40 5.55 21.54
C SER A 120 3.60 6.37 21.98
N ARG A 121 3.76 6.62 23.29
CA ARG A 121 4.94 7.29 23.84
C ARG A 121 6.21 6.46 23.72
N THR A 122 6.07 5.12 23.71
CA THR A 122 7.22 4.20 23.65
C THR A 122 7.64 3.87 22.21
N ASP A 123 6.73 4.00 21.26
CA ASP A 123 6.96 3.77 19.83
C ASP A 123 6.09 4.73 18.99
N PRO A 124 6.51 5.99 18.85
CA PRO A 124 5.71 7.02 18.19
C PRO A 124 5.49 6.79 16.68
N GLU A 125 6.33 5.96 16.06
CA GLU A 125 6.22 5.61 14.64
C GLU A 125 5.15 4.55 14.38
N ALA A 126 4.73 3.81 15.42
CA ALA A 126 3.67 2.83 15.30
C ALA A 126 2.28 3.49 15.21
N GLY A 127 1.48 3.07 14.26
CA GLY A 127 0.12 3.56 14.10
C GLY A 127 -0.89 2.79 14.94
N HIS A 128 -1.90 3.47 15.47
CA HIS A 128 -3.01 2.81 16.16
C HIS A 128 -3.93 2.12 15.17
N MET A 129 -3.92 0.80 15.19
CA MET A 129 -4.78 -0.01 14.34
C MET A 129 -6.03 -0.44 15.08
N LYS A 130 -7.18 -0.28 14.40
CA LYS A 130 -8.48 -0.82 14.83
C LYS A 130 -9.19 -1.42 13.62
N ARG A 131 -9.08 -2.74 13.46
CA ARG A 131 -9.74 -3.48 12.37
C ARG A 131 -10.55 -4.65 12.97
N PRO A 132 -11.74 -4.98 12.42
CA PRO A 132 -12.53 -6.12 12.86
C PRO A 132 -11.72 -7.42 12.84
N GLY A 133 -11.79 -8.21 13.90
CA GLY A 133 -11.09 -9.50 14.00
C GLY A 133 -9.57 -9.42 14.19
N LYS A 134 -9.01 -8.23 14.39
CA LYS A 134 -7.58 -8.02 14.66
C LYS A 134 -7.38 -7.37 16.03
N PRO A 135 -6.24 -7.65 16.72
CA PRO A 135 -5.92 -6.96 17.97
C PRO A 135 -5.82 -5.45 17.77
N GLU A 136 -6.51 -4.69 18.61
CA GLU A 136 -6.45 -3.22 18.60
C GLU A 136 -5.21 -2.71 19.34
N GLY A 137 -4.53 -1.69 18.81
CA GLY A 137 -3.39 -1.01 19.44
C GLY A 137 -2.28 -0.62 18.47
N PRO A 138 -1.06 -0.33 18.98
CA PRO A 138 0.07 0.09 18.15
C PRO A 138 0.56 -1.06 17.25
N HIS A 139 0.56 -0.84 15.93
CA HIS A 139 0.99 -1.79 14.92
C HIS A 139 1.74 -1.10 13.79
N TYR A 140 2.46 -1.91 13.04
CA TYR A 140 2.97 -1.62 11.70
C TYR A 140 2.28 -2.50 10.68
N LEU A 141 2.30 -2.08 9.43
CA LEU A 141 1.91 -2.88 8.28
C LEU A 141 3.15 -3.16 7.43
N ALA A 142 3.46 -4.42 7.21
CA ALA A 142 4.49 -4.86 6.28
C ALA A 142 3.81 -5.22 4.96
N HIS A 143 3.97 -4.38 3.96
CA HIS A 143 3.46 -4.60 2.61
C HIS A 143 4.51 -5.38 1.83
N GLN A 144 4.13 -6.50 1.25
CA GLN A 144 5.01 -7.39 0.51
C GLN A 144 4.47 -7.61 -0.89
N ALA A 145 5.35 -7.56 -1.86
CA ALA A 145 5.08 -7.96 -3.22
C ALA A 145 5.85 -9.26 -3.51
N VAL A 146 5.13 -10.27 -3.99
CA VAL A 146 5.63 -11.64 -4.16
C VAL A 146 5.44 -12.07 -5.61
N ASP A 147 6.53 -12.49 -6.26
CA ASP A 147 6.46 -13.19 -7.53
C ASP A 147 5.84 -14.57 -7.31
N SER A 148 4.77 -14.89 -8.05
CA SER A 148 3.96 -16.08 -7.79
C SER A 148 4.56 -17.38 -8.31
N ASP A 149 5.57 -17.35 -9.18
CA ASP A 149 6.13 -18.56 -9.76
C ASP A 149 6.81 -19.45 -8.71
N PHE A 150 7.60 -18.85 -7.82
CA PHE A 150 8.30 -19.56 -6.75
C PHE A 150 8.08 -18.95 -5.36
N GLY A 151 7.20 -17.97 -5.22
CA GLY A 151 6.91 -17.32 -3.95
C GLY A 151 8.04 -16.43 -3.43
N ILE A 152 8.84 -15.85 -4.32
CA ILE A 152 9.95 -14.97 -3.96
C ILE A 152 9.40 -13.56 -3.67
N ILE A 153 9.74 -13.02 -2.50
CA ILE A 153 9.43 -11.62 -2.17
C ILE A 153 10.37 -10.72 -2.99
N VAL A 154 9.80 -9.94 -3.92
CA VAL A 154 10.53 -9.05 -4.81
C VAL A 154 10.56 -7.60 -4.33
N GLY A 155 9.66 -7.24 -3.41
CA GLY A 155 9.63 -5.91 -2.81
C GLY A 155 8.94 -5.91 -1.45
N GLN A 156 9.35 -4.97 -0.60
CA GLN A 156 8.77 -4.79 0.73
C GLN A 156 8.85 -3.33 1.16
N THR A 157 7.78 -2.86 1.78
CA THR A 157 7.76 -1.58 2.51
C THR A 157 7.00 -1.72 3.82
N VAL A 158 7.27 -0.83 4.77
CA VAL A 158 6.62 -0.85 6.09
C VAL A 158 6.01 0.52 6.36
N THR A 159 4.75 0.53 6.78
CA THR A 159 4.05 1.75 7.19
C THR A 159 3.54 1.64 8.63
N ALA A 160 3.13 2.76 9.21
CA ALA A 160 2.39 2.76 10.46
C ALA A 160 1.05 2.03 10.29
N GLY A 161 0.52 1.41 11.36
CA GLY A 161 -0.67 0.56 11.31
C GLY A 161 -1.99 1.29 11.01
N ASP A 162 -2.00 2.61 11.08
CA ASP A 162 -3.13 3.48 10.73
C ASP A 162 -3.12 3.97 9.28
N VAL A 163 -2.06 3.63 8.52
CA VAL A 163 -1.95 3.93 7.09
C VAL A 163 -2.79 2.92 6.30
N ASN A 164 -3.52 3.41 5.29
CA ASN A 164 -4.28 2.53 4.41
C ASN A 164 -3.33 1.75 3.48
N ASP A 165 -3.65 0.49 3.22
CA ASP A 165 -2.84 -0.41 2.39
C ASP A 165 -2.65 0.10 0.95
N SER A 166 -3.60 0.87 0.43
CA SER A 166 -3.53 1.50 -0.89
C SER A 166 -2.43 2.57 -1.02
N VAL A 167 -2.03 3.19 0.10
CA VAL A 167 -1.07 4.33 0.07
C VAL A 167 0.31 3.91 -0.45
N PRO A 168 0.97 2.86 0.07
CA PRO A 168 2.28 2.46 -0.41
C PRO A 168 2.24 1.60 -1.68
N PHE A 169 1.07 1.15 -2.12
CA PHE A 169 0.91 0.14 -3.15
C PHE A 169 1.54 0.54 -4.49
N LEU A 170 1.12 1.68 -5.02
CA LEU A 170 1.60 2.14 -6.34
C LEU A 170 3.11 2.35 -6.35
N GLY A 171 3.63 3.06 -5.35
CA GLY A 171 5.07 3.29 -5.25
C GLY A 171 5.89 2.00 -5.08
N LEU A 172 5.32 0.96 -4.44
CA LEU A 172 5.96 -0.34 -4.32
C LEU A 172 6.01 -1.06 -5.67
N ILE A 173 4.88 -1.13 -6.40
CA ILE A 173 4.79 -1.80 -7.71
C ILE A 173 5.65 -1.07 -8.75
N GLU A 174 5.57 0.25 -8.83
CA GLU A 174 6.38 1.08 -9.71
C GLU A 174 7.89 0.85 -9.47
N HIS A 175 8.33 0.89 -8.21
CA HIS A 175 9.71 0.62 -7.85
C HIS A 175 10.19 -0.77 -8.30
N ILE A 176 9.34 -1.80 -8.11
CA ILE A 176 9.69 -3.17 -8.52
C ILE A 176 9.77 -3.26 -10.04
N HIS A 177 8.77 -2.72 -10.74
CA HIS A 177 8.69 -2.75 -12.19
C HIS A 177 9.90 -2.09 -12.86
N GLU A 178 10.32 -0.94 -12.35
CA GLU A 178 11.43 -0.17 -12.92
C GLU A 178 12.82 -0.64 -12.48
N ASN A 179 12.98 -1.12 -11.24
CA ASN A 179 14.31 -1.31 -10.64
C ASN A 179 14.63 -2.77 -10.27
N VAL A 180 13.64 -3.67 -10.28
CA VAL A 180 13.85 -5.08 -9.87
C VAL A 180 13.57 -6.03 -11.03
N VAL A 181 12.32 -6.10 -11.46
CA VAL A 181 11.86 -6.96 -12.56
C VAL A 181 10.64 -6.34 -13.23
N PRO A 182 10.60 -6.25 -14.57
CA PRO A 182 9.40 -5.80 -15.28
C PRO A 182 8.19 -6.69 -14.95
N ILE A 183 7.12 -6.09 -14.44
CA ILE A 183 5.90 -6.79 -14.06
C ILE A 183 4.94 -6.83 -15.25
N GLN A 184 4.39 -7.99 -15.57
CA GLN A 184 3.35 -8.13 -16.59
C GLN A 184 1.95 -8.01 -15.97
N THR A 185 1.72 -8.69 -14.85
CA THR A 185 0.45 -8.71 -14.16
C THR A 185 0.65 -8.44 -12.67
N ALA A 186 -0.11 -7.50 -12.14
CA ALA A 186 -0.22 -7.25 -10.70
C ALA A 186 -1.55 -7.78 -10.17
N THR A 187 -1.55 -8.36 -8.98
CA THR A 187 -2.77 -8.81 -8.29
C THR A 187 -2.73 -8.43 -6.82
N ALA A 188 -3.91 -8.15 -6.25
CA ALA A 188 -4.06 -7.79 -4.85
C ALA A 188 -5.47 -8.12 -4.34
N ASP A 189 -5.72 -7.92 -3.04
CA ASP A 189 -7.05 -8.09 -2.47
C ASP A 189 -7.98 -6.91 -2.81
N ALA A 190 -9.26 -7.01 -2.42
CA ALA A 190 -10.27 -5.99 -2.72
C ALA A 190 -9.99 -4.60 -2.09
N ALA A 191 -9.11 -4.49 -1.11
CA ALA A 191 -8.74 -3.21 -0.51
C ALA A 191 -7.96 -2.31 -1.48
N TYR A 192 -7.34 -2.92 -2.51
CA TYR A 192 -6.56 -2.24 -3.55
C TYR A 192 -7.37 -1.90 -4.80
N ASP A 193 -8.69 -2.20 -4.83
CA ASP A 193 -9.59 -1.84 -5.93
C ASP A 193 -9.98 -0.36 -5.87
N PHE A 194 -9.15 0.51 -6.42
CA PHE A 194 -9.42 1.94 -6.52
C PHE A 194 -9.00 2.49 -7.91
N PRO A 195 -9.71 3.51 -8.43
CA PRO A 195 -9.55 3.95 -9.82
C PRO A 195 -8.13 4.37 -10.20
N LEU A 196 -7.40 5.00 -9.26
CA LEU A 196 -6.02 5.42 -9.49
C LEU A 196 -5.10 4.22 -9.73
N ALA A 197 -5.30 3.07 -9.02
CA ALA A 197 -4.49 1.89 -9.24
C ALA A 197 -4.65 1.34 -10.65
N HIS A 198 -5.90 1.20 -11.11
CA HIS A 198 -6.18 0.73 -12.48
C HIS A 198 -5.56 1.62 -13.53
N ARG A 199 -5.67 2.95 -13.35
CA ARG A 199 -5.11 3.92 -14.30
C ARG A 199 -3.58 3.87 -14.31
N ALA A 200 -2.94 4.00 -13.14
CA ALA A 200 -1.48 4.08 -13.03
C ALA A 200 -0.81 2.79 -13.52
N LEU A 201 -1.36 1.62 -13.19
CA LEU A 201 -0.81 0.35 -13.66
C LEU A 201 -1.04 0.17 -15.16
N GLY A 202 -2.19 0.62 -15.70
CA GLY A 202 -2.44 0.64 -17.14
C GLY A 202 -1.47 1.55 -17.91
N GLU A 203 -1.10 2.72 -17.35
CA GLU A 203 -0.10 3.62 -17.92
C GLU A 203 1.32 2.99 -17.95
N LEU A 204 1.62 2.11 -16.98
CA LEU A 204 2.86 1.32 -16.96
C LEU A 204 2.81 0.06 -17.84
N GLY A 205 1.66 -0.22 -18.48
CA GLY A 205 1.46 -1.43 -19.27
C GLY A 205 1.34 -2.70 -18.43
N ILE A 206 0.95 -2.58 -17.16
CA ILE A 206 0.75 -3.69 -16.21
C ILE A 206 -0.74 -4.04 -16.16
N ASP A 207 -1.07 -5.29 -16.46
CA ASP A 207 -2.43 -5.81 -16.26
C ASP A 207 -2.74 -5.92 -14.77
N PHE A 208 -3.84 -5.33 -14.31
CA PHE A 208 -4.21 -5.34 -12.89
C PHE A 208 -5.46 -6.16 -12.63
N PHE A 209 -5.30 -7.27 -11.92
CA PHE A 209 -6.39 -8.15 -11.50
C PHE A 209 -6.61 -8.04 -9.99
N VAL A 210 -7.74 -7.45 -9.63
CA VAL A 210 -8.16 -7.27 -8.25
C VAL A 210 -9.62 -7.63 -8.08
N ARG A 211 -9.97 -8.22 -6.94
CA ARG A 211 -11.37 -8.49 -6.64
C ARG A 211 -12.12 -7.18 -6.44
N PRO A 212 -13.25 -6.94 -7.15
CA PRO A 212 -14.04 -5.73 -6.93
C PRO A 212 -14.47 -5.56 -5.49
N GLN A 213 -14.36 -4.34 -4.97
CA GLN A 213 -14.90 -4.02 -3.65
C GLN A 213 -16.41 -4.21 -3.65
N LYS A 214 -16.91 -4.96 -2.66
CA LYS A 214 -18.36 -5.00 -2.41
C LYS A 214 -18.75 -3.64 -1.84
N THR A 215 -19.34 -2.81 -2.67
CA THR A 215 -19.97 -1.57 -2.21
C THR A 215 -21.14 -1.99 -1.34
N ALA A 216 -21.06 -1.72 -0.03
CA ALA A 216 -22.25 -1.87 0.82
C ALA A 216 -23.32 -0.97 0.21
N ALA A 217 -24.44 -1.57 -0.19
CA ALA A 217 -25.61 -0.83 -0.67
C ALA A 217 -25.96 0.21 0.42
N ARG A 218 -25.67 1.48 0.16
CA ARG A 218 -26.12 2.55 1.05
C ARG A 218 -27.63 2.55 0.93
N ALA A 219 -28.34 2.47 2.05
CA ALA A 219 -29.78 2.38 2.12
C ALA A 219 -30.56 3.49 1.36
N ASN A 220 -29.85 4.49 0.80
CA ASN A 220 -30.39 5.64 0.06
C ASN A 220 -29.82 5.80 -1.35
N THR A 221 -29.13 4.80 -1.95
CA THR A 221 -28.71 4.88 -3.35
C THR A 221 -29.81 4.31 -4.24
N GLN A 222 -30.32 5.14 -5.14
CA GLN A 222 -31.30 4.72 -6.15
C GLN A 222 -30.73 3.70 -7.13
N PHE A 223 -29.39 3.66 -7.30
CA PHE A 223 -28.71 2.80 -8.24
C PHE A 223 -27.49 2.13 -7.57
N THR A 224 -27.30 0.86 -7.85
CA THR A 224 -26.14 0.05 -7.50
C THR A 224 -25.28 -0.20 -8.75
N ARG A 225 -24.10 -0.78 -8.58
CA ARG A 225 -23.23 -1.14 -9.71
C ARG A 225 -23.91 -2.16 -10.66
N ASP A 226 -24.75 -3.02 -10.11
CA ASP A 226 -25.44 -4.09 -10.84
C ASP A 226 -26.63 -3.58 -11.67
N ASP A 227 -27.03 -2.31 -11.46
CA ASP A 227 -28.08 -1.63 -12.23
C ASP A 227 -27.55 -1.05 -13.55
N PHE A 228 -26.23 -1.11 -13.80
CA PHE A 228 -25.60 -0.60 -15.00
C PHE A 228 -25.04 -1.73 -15.85
N ARG A 229 -25.39 -1.74 -17.13
CA ARG A 229 -24.84 -2.66 -18.13
C ARG A 229 -23.88 -1.93 -19.05
N TYR A 230 -22.67 -2.45 -19.19
CA TYR A 230 -21.69 -1.91 -20.11
C TYR A 230 -22.02 -2.30 -21.56
N ASP A 231 -22.08 -1.30 -22.44
CA ASP A 231 -22.19 -1.49 -23.91
C ASP A 231 -20.82 -1.23 -24.52
N GLU A 232 -20.14 -2.33 -24.88
CA GLU A 232 -18.78 -2.30 -25.43
C GLU A 232 -18.74 -1.60 -26.82
N GLY A 233 -19.83 -1.69 -27.60
CA GLY A 233 -19.90 -1.07 -28.93
C GLY A 233 -19.96 0.46 -28.89
N ARG A 234 -20.42 1.01 -27.78
CA ARG A 234 -20.58 2.47 -27.57
C ARG A 234 -19.66 3.03 -26.49
N ASP A 235 -18.90 2.17 -25.80
CA ASP A 235 -18.06 2.52 -24.64
C ASP A 235 -18.82 3.32 -23.57
N ILE A 236 -20.04 2.87 -23.22
CA ILE A 236 -20.91 3.54 -22.24
C ILE A 236 -21.57 2.52 -21.30
N TYR A 237 -21.96 2.99 -20.13
CA TYR A 237 -22.85 2.25 -19.22
C TYR A 237 -24.30 2.71 -19.42
N LEU A 238 -25.21 1.74 -19.59
CA LEU A 238 -26.66 1.91 -19.75
C LEU A 238 -27.38 1.57 -18.45
#